data_5cc4deccbb5d5875f132e9c7c0507661
#
_entry.id   5cc4deccbb5d5875f132e9c7c0507661
#
_cell.length_a   1.000
_cell.length_b   1.000
_cell.length_c   1.000
_cell.angle_alpha   90.00
_cell.angle_beta   90.00
_cell.angle_gamma   90.00
#
_symmetry.space_group_name_H-M   'P 1'
#
loop_
_entity.id
_entity.type
_entity.pdbx_description
1 polymer ?
#
loop_
_entity_poly.entity_id
_entity_poly.type
_entity_poly.pdbx_seq_one_letter_code
_entity_poly.pdbx_strand_id
1 'polypeptide(L)'
;MPEIRQISVNNSAVIQGQGVTPYASPLAYRLARERKVDLHQVTGTARQGRISQTDIMQFVQSTPDTRQTRPEVADANVDISHFGATVRNPLTQRQRKSASSLNHNWATIPHVTCHDEADITDLEALRTVWNQEHSASEVNITQQAFLIKASAAALTAFPRLNASFDMERGELLLKKYLHIGFTVATPEGDVIPVIRDVTSKSVTQLAQEIAILSRKAQDGTLSAAEIHGGCFTLCSLEGTGRLTFTPIINGQEVAILGISAPRWQLSSASTEQKRMILPLSLSYDNRVIGVRLENGKYPTLSLFFVQAAIY
;
A
#
# COMPACT_ATOMS: atom_id res chain seq x y z
N MET A 1 16.07 -43.94 7.87
CA MET A 1 16.88 -42.98 7.13
C MET A 1 16.63 -43.18 5.67
N PRO A 2 15.89 -42.34 4.96
CA PRO A 2 15.80 -42.39 3.51
C PRO A 2 16.84 -41.51 2.87
N GLU A 3 17.49 -42.05 1.85
CA GLU A 3 18.55 -41.49 1.02
C GLU A 3 18.12 -40.21 0.30
N ILE A 4 18.97 -39.20 0.39
CA ILE A 4 18.87 -37.96 -0.39
C ILE A 4 19.45 -38.24 -1.78
N ARG A 5 18.58 -38.33 -2.82
CA ARG A 5 19.00 -38.34 -4.21
C ARG A 5 19.50 -36.95 -4.60
N GLN A 6 20.78 -36.89 -4.90
CA GLN A 6 21.41 -35.73 -5.52
C GLN A 6 20.84 -35.53 -6.93
N ILE A 7 20.23 -34.40 -7.18
CA ILE A 7 19.88 -33.97 -8.53
C ILE A 7 21.10 -33.33 -9.14
N SER A 8 21.74 -34.04 -10.06
CA SER A 8 22.82 -33.56 -10.89
C SER A 8 22.28 -32.53 -11.89
N VAL A 9 22.63 -31.27 -11.72
CA VAL A 9 22.36 -30.21 -12.71
C VAL A 9 23.44 -30.31 -13.77
N ASN A 10 23.06 -30.89 -14.90
CA ASN A 10 23.93 -30.96 -16.07
C ASN A 10 23.92 -29.59 -16.79
N ASN A 11 24.87 -28.75 -16.47
CA ASN A 11 25.06 -27.45 -17.13
C ASN A 11 26.23 -27.60 -18.11
N SER A 12 25.94 -28.07 -19.31
CA SER A 12 26.91 -28.13 -20.40
C SER A 12 26.19 -27.81 -21.72
N ALA A 13 25.84 -26.55 -21.91
CA ALA A 13 25.65 -26.02 -23.25
C ALA A 13 27.01 -25.44 -23.68
N VAL A 14 27.78 -26.29 -24.35
CA VAL A 14 29.06 -25.92 -25.00
C VAL A 14 28.73 -24.97 -26.14
N ILE A 15 29.17 -23.72 -26.01
CA ILE A 15 29.24 -22.76 -27.12
C ILE A 15 30.42 -23.17 -27.98
N GLN A 16 30.19 -23.90 -29.07
CA GLN A 16 31.10 -24.02 -30.17
C GLN A 16 30.62 -23.13 -31.31
N GLY A 17 31.26 -21.98 -31.47
CA GLY A 17 31.14 -21.09 -32.59
C GLY A 17 32.44 -20.38 -32.80
N GLN A 18 33.29 -20.98 -33.68
CA GLN A 18 34.58 -20.41 -34.09
C GLN A 18 34.40 -19.03 -34.71
N GLY A 19 35.22 -18.09 -34.25
CA GLY A 19 35.19 -16.68 -34.61
C GLY A 19 35.53 -16.38 -36.05
N VAL A 20 34.51 -16.26 -36.87
CA VAL A 20 34.55 -15.48 -38.10
C VAL A 20 33.76 -14.22 -37.85
N THR A 21 34.44 -13.07 -37.80
CA THR A 21 33.78 -11.77 -37.66
C THR A 21 32.81 -11.60 -38.82
N PRO A 22 31.49 -11.36 -38.58
CA PRO A 22 30.54 -11.22 -39.66
C PRO A 22 30.95 -10.11 -40.63
N TYR A 23 30.95 -10.39 -41.93
CA TYR A 23 31.32 -9.40 -42.94
C TYR A 23 30.14 -8.43 -43.13
N ALA A 24 30.20 -7.30 -42.45
CA ALA A 24 29.12 -6.30 -42.41
C ALA A 24 29.68 -4.89 -42.69
N SER A 25 28.80 -3.98 -43.11
CA SER A 25 29.16 -2.58 -43.23
C SER A 25 29.26 -1.90 -41.86
N PRO A 26 30.06 -0.81 -41.67
CA PRO A 26 30.12 -0.09 -40.40
C PRO A 26 28.77 0.36 -39.92
N LEU A 27 27.87 0.75 -40.83
CA LEU A 27 26.52 1.19 -40.54
C LEU A 27 25.64 0.01 -40.09
N ALA A 28 25.83 -1.19 -40.66
CA ALA A 28 25.15 -2.40 -40.25
C ALA A 28 25.56 -2.84 -38.84
N TYR A 29 26.85 -2.77 -38.50
CA TYR A 29 27.30 -3.02 -37.12
C TYR A 29 26.66 -2.10 -36.11
N ARG A 30 26.58 -0.80 -36.44
CA ARG A 30 25.93 0.19 -35.55
C ARG A 30 24.45 -0.11 -35.35
N LEU A 31 23.75 -0.38 -36.44
CA LEU A 31 22.31 -0.66 -36.40
C LEU A 31 21.99 -1.97 -35.70
N ALA A 32 22.82 -3.01 -35.90
CA ALA A 32 22.71 -4.29 -35.21
C ALA A 32 22.84 -4.11 -33.68
N ARG A 33 23.81 -3.27 -33.25
CA ARG A 33 23.98 -2.94 -31.82
C ARG A 33 22.80 -2.18 -31.26
N GLU A 34 22.30 -1.19 -31.98
CA GLU A 34 21.11 -0.39 -31.58
C GLU A 34 19.84 -1.26 -31.46
N ARG A 35 19.69 -2.22 -32.38
CA ARG A 35 18.53 -3.12 -32.44
C ARG A 35 18.72 -4.44 -31.73
N LYS A 36 19.90 -4.66 -31.10
CA LYS A 36 20.29 -5.92 -30.40
C LYS A 36 20.12 -7.16 -31.29
N VAL A 37 20.47 -7.04 -32.57
CA VAL A 37 20.46 -8.13 -33.56
C VAL A 37 21.82 -8.81 -33.59
N ASP A 38 21.83 -10.15 -33.51
CA ASP A 38 23.04 -10.94 -33.71
C ASP A 38 23.34 -11.07 -35.21
N LEU A 39 24.47 -10.46 -35.64
CA LEU A 39 24.90 -10.46 -37.05
C LEU A 39 25.19 -11.87 -37.62
N HIS A 40 25.45 -12.86 -36.79
CA HIS A 40 25.61 -14.25 -37.22
C HIS A 40 24.32 -14.88 -37.75
N GLN A 41 23.19 -14.32 -37.39
CA GLN A 41 21.84 -14.79 -37.81
C GLN A 41 21.34 -14.07 -39.07
N VAL A 42 22.05 -13.03 -39.51
CA VAL A 42 21.62 -12.20 -40.66
C VAL A 42 22.36 -12.63 -41.93
N THR A 43 21.64 -13.02 -42.97
CA THR A 43 22.22 -13.32 -44.27
C THR A 43 22.48 -12.02 -45.04
N GLY A 44 23.75 -11.76 -45.39
CA GLY A 44 24.12 -10.57 -46.18
C GLY A 44 23.76 -10.72 -47.66
N THR A 45 23.09 -9.73 -48.25
CA THR A 45 22.71 -9.73 -49.66
C THR A 45 23.58 -8.80 -50.54
N ALA A 46 24.45 -7.99 -49.93
CA ALA A 46 25.36 -7.12 -50.68
C ALA A 46 26.51 -7.86 -51.32
N ARG A 47 27.32 -7.18 -52.17
CA ARG A 47 28.42 -7.73 -52.93
C ARG A 47 29.36 -8.58 -52.02
N GLN A 48 29.63 -9.79 -52.43
CA GLN A 48 30.46 -10.81 -51.70
C GLN A 48 29.84 -11.26 -50.36
N GLY A 49 28.51 -11.25 -50.25
CA GLY A 49 27.82 -11.69 -49.01
C GLY A 49 27.95 -10.73 -47.83
N ARG A 50 28.25 -9.46 -48.10
CA ARG A 50 28.37 -8.45 -47.05
C ARG A 50 26.96 -8.04 -46.50
N ILE A 51 26.84 -8.01 -45.19
CA ILE A 51 25.62 -7.58 -44.52
C ILE A 51 25.47 -6.07 -44.62
N SER A 52 24.36 -5.61 -45.19
CA SER A 52 23.99 -4.22 -45.33
C SER A 52 22.98 -3.77 -44.25
N GLN A 53 22.74 -2.48 -44.17
CA GLN A 53 21.71 -1.92 -43.30
C GLN A 53 20.33 -2.48 -43.65
N THR A 54 20.05 -2.67 -44.95
CA THR A 54 18.76 -3.17 -45.44
C THR A 54 18.50 -4.59 -44.96
N ASP A 55 19.54 -5.44 -44.92
CA ASP A 55 19.42 -6.84 -44.45
C ASP A 55 19.02 -6.89 -42.97
N ILE A 56 19.57 -6.03 -42.13
CA ILE A 56 19.22 -5.95 -40.73
C ILE A 56 17.79 -5.46 -40.55
N MET A 57 17.37 -4.44 -41.32
CA MET A 57 15.99 -3.94 -41.29
C MET A 57 14.99 -5.02 -41.69
N GLN A 58 15.32 -5.78 -42.72
CA GLN A 58 14.50 -6.88 -43.22
C GLN A 58 14.46 -8.04 -42.22
N PHE A 59 15.58 -8.37 -41.59
CA PHE A 59 15.65 -9.37 -40.53
C PHE A 59 14.80 -8.97 -39.32
N VAL A 60 14.83 -7.72 -38.87
CA VAL A 60 13.98 -7.22 -37.77
C VAL A 60 12.50 -7.26 -38.13
N GLN A 61 12.14 -7.02 -39.41
CA GLN A 61 10.75 -7.09 -39.87
C GLN A 61 10.25 -8.53 -40.07
N SER A 62 11.15 -9.44 -40.43
CA SER A 62 10.81 -10.86 -40.68
C SER A 62 10.90 -11.75 -39.44
N THR A 63 11.63 -11.30 -38.41
CA THR A 63 11.67 -11.99 -37.13
C THR A 63 10.48 -11.52 -36.31
N PRO A 64 9.50 -12.37 -35.99
CA PRO A 64 8.48 -12.01 -35.01
C PRO A 64 9.22 -11.57 -33.75
N ASP A 65 8.81 -10.43 -33.18
CA ASP A 65 9.39 -9.84 -31.98
C ASP A 65 9.41 -10.91 -30.85
N THR A 66 10.44 -11.75 -30.86
CA THR A 66 10.77 -12.63 -29.74
C THR A 66 11.50 -11.74 -28.73
N ARG A 67 10.92 -10.60 -28.35
CA ARG A 67 11.05 -10.17 -26.97
C ARG A 67 10.65 -11.40 -26.21
N GLN A 68 11.64 -11.98 -25.53
CA GLN A 68 11.37 -12.92 -24.48
C GLN A 68 10.19 -12.33 -23.70
N THR A 69 8.99 -12.73 -24.09
CA THR A 69 7.90 -12.77 -23.16
C THR A 69 8.53 -13.52 -22.01
N ARG A 70 8.94 -12.77 -20.96
CA ARG A 70 9.00 -13.28 -19.61
C ARG A 70 7.91 -14.33 -19.62
N PRO A 71 8.18 -15.60 -19.32
CA PRO A 71 7.12 -16.57 -19.35
C PRO A 71 6.02 -15.87 -18.54
N GLU A 72 5.02 -15.39 -19.26
CA GLU A 72 3.74 -15.08 -18.69
C GLU A 72 3.53 -16.35 -17.92
N VAL A 73 3.63 -16.28 -16.59
CA VAL A 73 3.14 -17.36 -15.75
C VAL A 73 1.74 -17.46 -16.30
N ALA A 74 1.57 -18.37 -17.24
CA ALA A 74 0.29 -18.65 -17.79
C ALA A 74 -0.51 -18.84 -16.52
N ASP A 75 -1.37 -17.88 -16.20
CA ASP A 75 -2.52 -18.15 -15.39
C ASP A 75 -3.15 -19.30 -16.15
N ALA A 76 -2.60 -20.48 -15.87
CA ALA A 76 -3.24 -21.70 -16.23
C ALA A 76 -4.57 -21.53 -15.51
N ASN A 77 -5.58 -21.14 -16.26
CA ASN A 77 -6.96 -21.15 -15.83
C ASN A 77 -7.25 -22.62 -15.56
N VAL A 78 -6.59 -23.12 -14.48
CA VAL A 78 -6.74 -24.49 -14.04
C VAL A 78 -8.19 -24.56 -13.61
N ASP A 79 -8.97 -25.29 -14.39
CA ASP A 79 -10.35 -25.52 -14.03
C ASP A 79 -10.37 -26.26 -12.68
N ILE A 80 -10.54 -25.49 -11.61
CA ILE A 80 -10.54 -26.00 -10.23
C ILE A 80 -11.65 -27.04 -9.99
N SER A 81 -12.66 -27.13 -10.89
CA SER A 81 -13.72 -28.14 -10.82
C SER A 81 -13.20 -29.57 -10.97
N HIS A 82 -12.00 -29.74 -11.59
CA HIS A 82 -11.34 -31.04 -11.68
C HIS A 82 -10.86 -31.59 -10.33
N PHE A 83 -10.69 -30.72 -9.31
CA PHE A 83 -10.21 -31.14 -7.98
C PHE A 83 -11.34 -31.40 -6.97
N GLY A 84 -12.58 -31.06 -7.31
CA GLY A 84 -13.72 -31.26 -6.45
C GLY A 84 -14.90 -30.35 -6.73
N ALA A 85 -15.98 -30.53 -5.98
CA ALA A 85 -17.16 -29.69 -6.12
C ALA A 85 -16.87 -28.24 -5.78
N THR A 86 -17.26 -27.33 -6.65
CA THR A 86 -17.08 -25.88 -6.50
C THR A 86 -18.40 -25.14 -6.50
N VAL A 87 -18.50 -24.08 -5.71
CA VAL A 87 -19.67 -23.18 -5.70
C VAL A 87 -19.22 -21.81 -6.16
N ARG A 88 -19.92 -21.24 -7.13
CA ARG A 88 -19.66 -19.86 -7.60
C ARG A 88 -20.46 -18.88 -6.75
N ASN A 89 -19.78 -18.01 -6.03
CA ASN A 89 -20.40 -16.91 -5.27
C ASN A 89 -20.04 -15.57 -5.93
N PRO A 90 -20.97 -14.94 -6.67
CA PRO A 90 -20.68 -13.67 -7.36
C PRO A 90 -20.49 -12.54 -6.36
N LEU A 91 -19.43 -11.76 -6.56
CA LEU A 91 -19.18 -10.54 -5.78
C LEU A 91 -20.20 -9.46 -6.13
N THR A 92 -20.60 -8.67 -5.13
CA THR A 92 -21.41 -7.45 -5.34
C THR A 92 -20.62 -6.41 -6.17
N GLN A 93 -21.32 -5.43 -6.72
CA GLN A 93 -20.68 -4.34 -7.46
C GLN A 93 -19.70 -3.56 -6.59
N ARG A 94 -20.04 -3.32 -5.31
CA ARG A 94 -19.17 -2.66 -4.32
C ARG A 94 -17.89 -3.47 -4.08
N GLN A 95 -18.02 -4.76 -3.82
CA GLN A 95 -16.88 -5.65 -3.60
C GLN A 95 -15.94 -5.70 -4.81
N ARG A 96 -16.48 -5.76 -6.03
CA ARG A 96 -15.67 -5.72 -7.27
C ARG A 96 -14.90 -4.39 -7.40
N LYS A 97 -15.56 -3.26 -7.12
CA LYS A 97 -14.93 -1.94 -7.16
C LYS A 97 -13.82 -1.82 -6.12
N SER A 98 -14.07 -2.26 -4.88
CA SER A 98 -13.07 -2.27 -3.80
C SER A 98 -11.87 -3.14 -4.17
N ALA A 99 -12.09 -4.36 -4.66
CA ALA A 99 -11.03 -5.28 -5.08
C ALA A 99 -10.17 -4.66 -6.20
N SER A 100 -10.79 -4.00 -7.18
CA SER A 100 -10.07 -3.31 -8.27
C SER A 100 -9.20 -2.16 -7.74
N SER A 101 -9.75 -1.33 -6.83
CA SER A 101 -9.00 -0.22 -6.22
C SER A 101 -7.82 -0.71 -5.37
N LEU A 102 -8.04 -1.74 -4.55
CA LEU A 102 -6.98 -2.34 -3.72
C LEU A 102 -5.87 -2.93 -4.57
N ASN A 103 -6.22 -3.67 -5.63
CA ASN A 103 -5.24 -4.24 -6.55
C ASN A 103 -4.43 -3.14 -7.26
N HIS A 104 -5.09 -2.06 -7.72
CA HIS A 104 -4.42 -0.92 -8.33
C HIS A 104 -3.44 -0.27 -7.36
N ASN A 105 -3.88 0.08 -6.15
CA ASN A 105 -3.05 0.77 -5.16
C ASN A 105 -1.87 -0.10 -4.72
N TRP A 106 -2.09 -1.40 -4.52
CA TRP A 106 -1.02 -2.34 -4.19
C TRP A 106 0.04 -2.46 -5.29
N ALA A 107 -0.38 -2.49 -6.55
CA ALA A 107 0.51 -2.63 -7.69
C ALA A 107 1.28 -1.35 -8.04
N THR A 108 0.71 -0.16 -7.73
CA THR A 108 1.27 1.13 -8.18
C THR A 108 2.01 1.90 -7.11
N ILE A 109 1.71 1.65 -5.83
CA ILE A 109 2.33 2.36 -4.70
C ILE A 109 3.37 1.45 -4.03
N PRO A 110 4.66 1.83 -3.99
CA PRO A 110 5.68 1.10 -3.24
C PRO A 110 5.50 1.38 -1.74
N HIS A 111 4.70 0.53 -1.07
CA HIS A 111 4.41 0.64 0.35
C HIS A 111 5.63 0.30 1.21
N VAL A 112 5.88 1.12 2.21
CA VAL A 112 6.72 0.80 3.36
C VAL A 112 5.87 0.91 4.60
N THR A 113 5.94 -0.08 5.50
CA THR A 113 5.20 -0.07 6.76
C THR A 113 6.16 -0.05 7.93
N CYS A 114 5.96 0.92 8.82
CA CYS A 114 6.65 0.99 10.11
C CYS A 114 5.65 0.68 11.23
N HIS A 115 6.10 -0.14 12.18
CA HIS A 115 5.32 -0.48 13.35
C HIS A 115 5.89 0.24 14.56
N ASP A 116 5.00 0.72 15.43
CA ASP A 116 5.34 1.42 16.66
C ASP A 116 4.32 1.12 17.75
N GLU A 117 4.59 1.47 18.98
CA GLU A 117 3.72 1.24 20.12
C GLU A 117 3.54 2.53 20.91
N ALA A 118 2.29 2.89 21.22
CA ALA A 118 1.97 4.04 22.05
C ALA A 118 1.44 3.60 23.41
N ASP A 119 1.98 4.19 24.49
CA ASP A 119 1.40 4.05 25.81
C ASP A 119 0.18 4.97 25.92
N ILE A 120 -0.99 4.39 26.00
CA ILE A 120 -2.28 5.09 26.09
C ILE A 120 -2.93 4.97 27.47
N THR A 121 -2.16 4.59 28.50
CA THR A 121 -2.67 4.32 29.86
C THR A 121 -3.45 5.53 30.39
N ASP A 122 -2.84 6.71 30.34
CA ASP A 122 -3.44 7.94 30.87
C ASP A 122 -4.64 8.40 30.00
N LEU A 123 -4.53 8.24 28.68
CA LEU A 123 -5.62 8.54 27.74
C LEU A 123 -6.84 7.66 28.03
N GLU A 124 -6.66 6.37 28.26
CA GLU A 124 -7.75 5.45 28.51
C GLU A 124 -8.39 5.71 29.89
N ALA A 125 -7.59 6.07 30.89
CA ALA A 125 -8.10 6.52 32.19
C ALA A 125 -8.96 7.78 32.05
N LEU A 126 -8.47 8.79 31.32
CA LEU A 126 -9.21 10.02 31.02
C LEU A 126 -10.53 9.73 30.30
N ARG A 127 -10.49 8.92 29.25
CA ARG A 127 -11.68 8.53 28.48
C ARG A 127 -12.73 7.85 29.35
N THR A 128 -12.27 6.96 30.24
CA THR A 128 -13.17 6.22 31.12
C THR A 128 -13.84 7.16 32.12
N VAL A 129 -13.11 8.03 32.79
CA VAL A 129 -13.64 9.04 33.72
C VAL A 129 -14.64 9.94 32.98
N TRP A 130 -14.28 10.48 31.83
CA TRP A 130 -15.14 11.36 31.06
C TRP A 130 -16.47 10.69 30.69
N ASN A 131 -16.44 9.44 30.21
CA ASN A 131 -17.64 8.70 29.85
C ASN A 131 -18.52 8.34 31.09
N GLN A 132 -17.91 8.16 32.26
CA GLN A 132 -18.64 7.95 33.51
C GLN A 132 -19.36 9.23 33.97
N GLU A 133 -18.66 10.37 33.95
CA GLU A 133 -19.23 11.67 34.33
C GLU A 133 -20.35 12.13 33.40
N HIS A 134 -20.27 11.76 32.11
CA HIS A 134 -21.21 12.12 31.06
C HIS A 134 -22.12 10.96 30.65
N SER A 135 -22.32 9.98 31.53
CA SER A 135 -23.11 8.77 31.23
C SER A 135 -24.57 9.07 30.85
N ALA A 136 -25.13 10.22 31.24
CA ALA A 136 -26.45 10.71 30.84
C ALA A 136 -26.45 11.31 29.41
N SER A 137 -25.32 11.56 28.80
CA SER A 137 -25.23 12.04 27.42
C SER A 137 -25.32 10.85 26.45
N GLU A 138 -25.97 11.06 25.30
CA GLU A 138 -26.08 10.04 24.26
C GLU A 138 -24.74 9.77 23.56
N VAL A 139 -23.65 10.45 23.94
CA VAL A 139 -22.36 10.44 23.25
C VAL A 139 -21.28 9.83 24.13
N ASN A 140 -20.86 8.64 23.75
CA ASN A 140 -19.65 8.04 24.31
C ASN A 140 -18.42 8.43 23.50
N ILE A 141 -17.40 8.98 24.14
CA ILE A 141 -16.10 9.21 23.49
C ILE A 141 -15.41 7.88 23.29
N THR A 142 -15.15 7.56 22.02
CA THR A 142 -14.39 6.38 21.62
C THR A 142 -12.89 6.70 21.56
N GLN A 143 -12.05 5.70 21.69
CA GLN A 143 -10.60 5.81 21.47
C GLN A 143 -10.30 6.40 20.08
N GLN A 144 -11.09 6.03 19.08
CA GLN A 144 -10.95 6.49 17.71
C GLN A 144 -11.08 8.03 17.58
N ALA A 145 -11.93 8.69 18.38
CA ALA A 145 -12.06 10.14 18.34
C ALA A 145 -10.77 10.85 18.78
N PHE A 146 -10.08 10.34 19.79
CA PHE A 146 -8.76 10.82 20.20
C PHE A 146 -7.71 10.57 19.13
N LEU A 147 -7.70 9.38 18.53
CA LEU A 147 -6.73 9.01 17.50
C LEU A 147 -6.90 9.86 16.23
N ILE A 148 -8.12 10.19 15.83
CA ILE A 148 -8.40 11.11 14.73
C ILE A 148 -7.85 12.52 15.05
N LYS A 149 -8.08 13.01 16.27
CA LYS A 149 -7.56 14.33 16.70
C LYS A 149 -6.03 14.35 16.74
N ALA A 150 -5.42 13.30 17.29
CA ALA A 150 -3.97 13.15 17.33
C ALA A 150 -3.35 13.05 15.92
N SER A 151 -4.01 12.32 15.01
CA SER A 151 -3.59 12.26 13.60
C SER A 151 -3.61 13.62 12.93
N ALA A 152 -4.63 14.46 13.21
CA ALA A 152 -4.67 15.81 12.66
C ALA A 152 -3.51 16.67 13.14
N ALA A 153 -3.09 16.55 14.40
CA ALA A 153 -1.92 17.23 14.93
C ALA A 153 -0.63 16.73 14.27
N ALA A 154 -0.49 15.42 14.10
CA ALA A 154 0.66 14.81 13.41
C ALA A 154 0.76 15.27 11.95
N LEU A 155 -0.34 15.29 11.22
CA LEU A 155 -0.39 15.74 9.81
C LEU A 155 -0.07 17.24 9.67
N THR A 156 -0.39 18.05 10.68
CA THR A 156 0.00 19.45 10.73
C THR A 156 1.51 19.60 10.90
N ALA A 157 2.12 18.77 11.74
CA ALA A 157 3.56 18.76 11.98
C ALA A 157 4.36 18.16 10.82
N PHE A 158 3.75 17.21 10.05
CA PHE A 158 4.36 16.54 8.92
C PHE A 158 3.51 16.69 7.64
N PRO A 159 3.54 17.86 6.98
CA PRO A 159 2.66 18.15 5.84
C PRO A 159 2.82 17.21 4.65
N ARG A 160 3.96 16.56 4.50
CA ARG A 160 4.19 15.58 3.42
C ARG A 160 3.31 14.32 3.57
N LEU A 161 2.88 13.98 4.79
CA LEU A 161 1.90 12.92 5.04
C LEU A 161 0.49 13.32 4.63
N ASN A 162 0.23 14.64 4.52
CA ASN A 162 -1.04 15.21 4.08
C ASN A 162 -0.97 15.67 2.62
N ALA A 163 -0.62 14.76 1.72
CA ALA A 163 -0.37 15.08 0.33
C ALA A 163 -1.04 14.08 -0.63
N SER A 164 -0.98 14.40 -1.91
CA SER A 164 -1.19 13.47 -3.03
C SER A 164 -0.01 13.55 -3.98
N PHE A 165 0.40 12.42 -4.54
CA PHE A 165 1.50 12.36 -5.48
C PHE A 165 0.97 12.24 -6.92
N ASP A 166 1.28 13.25 -7.74
CA ASP A 166 1.02 13.24 -9.19
C ASP A 166 2.27 12.72 -9.91
N MET A 167 2.22 11.46 -10.32
CA MET A 167 3.35 10.81 -10.98
C MET A 167 3.56 11.34 -12.42
N GLU A 168 2.51 11.76 -13.11
CA GLU A 168 2.61 12.24 -14.49
C GLU A 168 3.31 13.61 -14.55
N ARG A 169 3.01 14.47 -13.59
CA ARG A 169 3.63 15.80 -13.47
C ARG A 169 4.90 15.78 -12.61
N GLY A 170 5.15 14.72 -11.86
CA GLY A 170 6.26 14.65 -10.90
C GLY A 170 6.09 15.63 -9.72
N GLU A 171 4.86 15.92 -9.34
CA GLU A 171 4.52 16.94 -8.34
C GLU A 171 3.92 16.31 -7.08
N LEU A 172 4.20 16.92 -5.93
CA LEU A 172 3.57 16.60 -4.65
C LEU A 172 2.57 17.71 -4.30
N LEU A 173 1.29 17.35 -4.25
CA LEU A 173 0.19 18.25 -3.91
C LEU A 173 -0.03 18.24 -2.40
N LEU A 174 0.52 19.20 -1.67
CA LEU A 174 0.30 19.38 -0.24
C LEU A 174 -1.10 19.93 0.03
N LYS A 175 -1.93 19.17 0.72
CA LYS A 175 -3.29 19.56 1.07
C LYS A 175 -3.28 20.56 2.24
N LYS A 176 -4.06 21.64 2.12
CA LYS A 176 -4.21 22.65 3.17
C LYS A 176 -5.43 22.42 4.06
N TYR A 177 -6.13 21.30 3.85
CA TYR A 177 -7.27 20.84 4.64
C TYR A 177 -6.92 19.51 5.31
N LEU A 178 -7.59 19.19 6.40
CA LEU A 178 -7.41 17.96 7.16
C LEU A 178 -8.75 17.24 7.26
N HIS A 179 -9.00 16.34 6.30
CA HIS A 179 -10.18 15.48 6.22
C HIS A 179 -9.71 14.05 6.44
N ILE A 180 -10.14 13.41 7.51
CA ILE A 180 -9.63 12.11 7.91
C ILE A 180 -10.71 11.04 7.70
N GLY A 181 -10.36 10.03 6.90
CA GLY A 181 -11.15 8.83 6.73
C GLY A 181 -10.94 7.83 7.87
N PHE A 182 -11.95 7.02 8.14
CA PHE A 182 -11.81 5.90 9.07
C PHE A 182 -12.58 4.69 8.56
N THR A 183 -12.06 3.48 8.81
CA THR A 183 -12.72 2.26 8.35
C THR A 183 -13.92 1.90 9.20
N VAL A 184 -15.01 1.52 8.55
CA VAL A 184 -16.20 0.94 9.16
C VAL A 184 -16.50 -0.39 8.47
N ALA A 185 -16.49 -1.47 9.23
CA ALA A 185 -16.86 -2.79 8.74
C ALA A 185 -18.37 -2.85 8.49
N THR A 186 -18.77 -3.31 7.29
CA THR A 186 -20.18 -3.54 6.94
C THR A 186 -20.36 -4.95 6.37
N PRO A 187 -21.59 -5.49 6.31
CA PRO A 187 -21.83 -6.81 5.71
C PRO A 187 -21.39 -6.91 4.23
N GLU A 188 -21.33 -5.77 3.52
CA GLU A 188 -20.89 -5.72 2.12
C GLU A 188 -19.39 -5.45 1.93
N GLY A 189 -18.62 -5.35 3.03
CA GLY A 189 -17.21 -5.01 3.06
C GLY A 189 -16.95 -3.66 3.74
N ASP A 190 -15.68 -3.32 3.89
CA ASP A 190 -15.27 -2.10 4.56
C ASP A 190 -15.61 -0.85 3.76
N VAL A 191 -16.05 0.19 4.47
CA VAL A 191 -16.33 1.52 3.93
C VAL A 191 -15.49 2.54 4.70
N ILE A 192 -15.08 3.61 4.04
CA ILE A 192 -14.25 4.65 4.63
C ILE A 192 -14.98 5.99 4.59
N PRO A 193 -15.86 6.28 5.57
CA PRO A 193 -16.42 7.62 5.73
C PRO A 193 -15.33 8.63 6.11
N VAL A 194 -15.54 9.90 5.74
CA VAL A 194 -14.58 10.99 5.88
C VAL A 194 -15.12 12.08 6.78
N ILE A 195 -14.41 12.35 7.88
CA ILE A 195 -14.66 13.49 8.75
C ILE A 195 -13.91 14.70 8.19
N ARG A 196 -14.63 15.78 7.92
CA ARG A 196 -14.05 16.99 7.35
C ARG A 196 -13.58 17.95 8.46
N ASP A 197 -12.55 18.76 8.13
CA ASP A 197 -12.06 19.85 8.98
C ASP A 197 -11.83 19.45 10.44
N VAL A 198 -11.11 18.34 10.63
CA VAL A 198 -10.87 17.72 11.95
C VAL A 198 -10.23 18.70 12.94
N THR A 199 -9.37 19.60 12.47
CA THR A 199 -8.69 20.58 13.33
C THR A 199 -9.64 21.50 14.08
N SER A 200 -10.76 21.90 13.47
CA SER A 200 -11.74 22.82 14.05
C SER A 200 -12.69 22.13 15.04
N LYS A 201 -12.67 20.81 15.14
CA LYS A 201 -13.64 20.04 15.95
C LYS A 201 -13.04 19.61 17.27
N SER A 202 -13.85 19.65 18.33
CA SER A 202 -13.53 19.03 19.62
C SER A 202 -13.61 17.51 19.54
N VAL A 203 -13.00 16.81 20.52
CA VAL A 203 -13.07 15.33 20.60
C VAL A 203 -14.53 14.86 20.73
N THR A 204 -15.36 15.58 21.46
CA THR A 204 -16.79 15.28 21.60
C THR A 204 -17.54 15.39 20.27
N GLN A 205 -17.29 16.46 19.50
CA GLN A 205 -17.87 16.62 18.16
C GLN A 205 -17.42 15.52 17.21
N LEU A 206 -16.13 15.13 17.29
CA LEU A 206 -15.60 14.00 16.50
C LEU A 206 -16.27 12.69 16.88
N ALA A 207 -16.48 12.42 18.18
CA ALA A 207 -17.17 11.21 18.64
C ALA A 207 -18.61 11.15 18.13
N GLN A 208 -19.34 12.26 18.15
CA GLN A 208 -20.70 12.36 17.59
C GLN A 208 -20.72 12.06 16.09
N GLU A 209 -19.82 12.68 15.34
CA GLU A 209 -19.74 12.52 13.89
C GLU A 209 -19.35 11.11 13.49
N ILE A 210 -18.39 10.49 14.23
CA ILE A 210 -18.03 9.08 14.07
C ILE A 210 -19.26 8.18 14.24
N ALA A 211 -20.04 8.39 15.30
CA ALA A 211 -21.22 7.58 15.57
C ALA A 211 -22.29 7.71 14.45
N ILE A 212 -22.52 8.93 13.97
CA ILE A 212 -23.47 9.20 12.88
C ILE A 212 -22.99 8.54 11.58
N LEU A 213 -21.73 8.75 11.20
CA LEU A 213 -21.16 8.21 9.96
C LEU A 213 -21.07 6.69 9.99
N SER A 214 -20.73 6.09 11.16
CA SER A 214 -20.70 4.65 11.33
C SER A 214 -22.08 4.01 11.15
N ARG A 215 -23.14 4.63 11.71
CA ARG A 215 -24.52 4.18 11.51
C ARG A 215 -24.91 4.26 10.03
N LYS A 216 -24.68 5.41 9.39
CA LYS A 216 -24.94 5.58 7.95
C LYS A 216 -24.18 4.57 7.08
N ALA A 217 -22.93 4.23 7.47
CA ALA A 217 -22.15 3.23 6.77
C ALA A 217 -22.81 1.85 6.83
N GLN A 218 -23.27 1.44 8.03
CA GLN A 218 -23.95 0.16 8.24
C GLN A 218 -25.31 0.11 7.51
N ASP A 219 -26.05 1.21 7.51
CA ASP A 219 -27.33 1.34 6.82
C ASP A 219 -27.18 1.53 5.29
N GLY A 220 -25.95 1.67 4.77
CA GLY A 220 -25.67 1.88 3.35
C GLY A 220 -26.15 3.24 2.82
N THR A 221 -26.36 4.23 3.70
CA THR A 221 -26.94 5.55 3.39
C THR A 221 -25.91 6.68 3.29
N LEU A 222 -24.61 6.36 3.28
CA LEU A 222 -23.55 7.35 3.09
C LEU A 222 -23.66 8.02 1.71
N SER A 223 -23.60 9.34 1.70
CA SER A 223 -23.53 10.14 0.48
C SER A 223 -22.13 10.09 -0.15
N ALA A 224 -22.02 10.42 -1.44
CA ALA A 224 -20.74 10.53 -2.11
C ALA A 224 -19.82 11.57 -1.43
N ALA A 225 -20.37 12.65 -0.90
CA ALA A 225 -19.60 13.67 -0.17
C ALA A 225 -19.01 13.14 1.14
N GLU A 226 -19.62 12.14 1.75
CA GLU A 226 -19.16 11.55 3.02
C GLU A 226 -18.09 10.45 2.83
N ILE A 227 -17.83 10.01 1.60
CA ILE A 227 -16.83 8.96 1.29
C ILE A 227 -15.68 9.44 0.41
N HIS A 228 -15.71 10.70 -0.05
CA HIS A 228 -14.66 11.27 -0.91
C HIS A 228 -13.97 12.47 -0.26
N GLY A 229 -12.75 12.75 -0.71
CA GLY A 229 -11.99 13.93 -0.31
C GLY A 229 -11.18 13.75 0.97
N GLY A 230 -11.01 12.53 1.46
CA GLY A 230 -10.07 12.21 2.52
C GLY A 230 -8.64 12.53 2.13
N CYS A 231 -7.83 12.87 3.10
CA CYS A 231 -6.41 13.12 2.92
C CYS A 231 -5.52 12.14 3.67
N PHE A 232 -6.08 11.40 4.60
CA PHE A 232 -5.44 10.39 5.42
C PHE A 232 -6.50 9.44 5.98
N THR A 233 -6.20 8.17 6.11
CA THR A 233 -7.15 7.17 6.60
C THR A 233 -6.62 6.48 7.87
N LEU A 234 -7.52 6.30 8.86
CA LEU A 234 -7.31 5.42 10.00
C LEU A 234 -8.00 4.08 9.72
N CYS A 235 -7.24 3.00 9.73
CA CYS A 235 -7.76 1.64 9.58
C CYS A 235 -7.67 0.93 10.93
N SER A 236 -8.82 0.68 11.57
CA SER A 236 -8.88 -0.03 12.85
C SER A 236 -9.23 -1.49 12.63
N LEU A 237 -8.47 -2.39 13.27
CA LEU A 237 -8.74 -3.81 13.38
C LEU A 237 -9.05 -4.20 14.84
N GLU A 238 -9.68 -3.32 15.58
CA GLU A 238 -10.14 -3.59 16.94
C GLU A 238 -11.01 -4.86 16.95
N GLY A 239 -10.82 -5.70 17.96
CA GLY A 239 -11.57 -6.96 18.10
C GLY A 239 -11.01 -8.17 17.34
N THR A 240 -10.01 -8.00 16.48
CA THR A 240 -9.41 -9.14 15.71
C THR A 240 -8.29 -9.86 16.46
N GLY A 241 -7.81 -9.32 17.59
CA GLY A 241 -6.70 -9.86 18.39
C GLY A 241 -5.33 -9.80 17.68
N ARG A 242 -5.21 -9.12 16.54
CA ARG A 242 -3.96 -8.98 15.80
C ARG A 242 -3.07 -7.92 16.43
N LEU A 243 -1.76 -8.19 16.51
CA LEU A 243 -0.78 -7.25 17.08
C LEU A 243 -0.41 -6.15 16.09
N THR A 244 -0.13 -6.52 14.84
CA THR A 244 0.27 -5.60 13.77
C THR A 244 -0.27 -6.09 12.44
N PHE A 245 -0.40 -5.18 11.47
CA PHE A 245 -0.76 -5.49 10.10
C PHE A 245 -0.24 -4.41 9.16
N THR A 246 -0.26 -4.66 7.87
CA THR A 246 0.16 -3.72 6.84
C THR A 246 -1.06 -3.18 6.12
N PRO A 247 -1.58 -1.99 6.46
CA PRO A 247 -2.72 -1.41 5.77
C PRO A 247 -2.31 -0.96 4.36
N ILE A 248 -3.24 -1.08 3.41
CA ILE A 248 -3.05 -0.62 2.02
C ILE A 248 -3.53 0.82 1.92
N ILE A 249 -2.70 1.70 1.38
CA ILE A 249 -3.00 3.13 1.20
C ILE A 249 -4.26 3.31 0.36
N ASN A 250 -5.13 4.23 0.79
CA ASN A 250 -6.44 4.46 0.19
C ASN A 250 -6.39 5.55 -0.89
N GLY A 251 -6.83 5.22 -2.09
CA GLY A 251 -7.00 6.20 -3.18
C GLY A 251 -5.77 7.02 -3.50
N GLN A 252 -5.91 8.34 -3.42
CA GLN A 252 -4.85 9.32 -3.71
C GLN A 252 -4.11 9.81 -2.45
N GLU A 253 -4.22 9.08 -1.35
CA GLU A 253 -3.47 9.36 -0.13
C GLU A 253 -2.03 8.87 -0.28
N VAL A 254 -1.14 9.41 0.53
CA VAL A 254 0.28 8.99 0.58
C VAL A 254 0.61 8.16 1.82
N ALA A 255 -0.32 8.07 2.76
CA ALA A 255 -0.14 7.30 3.97
C ALA A 255 -1.48 6.86 4.59
N ILE A 256 -1.45 5.79 5.36
CA ILE A 256 -2.57 5.22 6.12
C ILE A 256 -2.06 4.71 7.47
N LEU A 257 -2.81 4.95 8.53
CA LEU A 257 -2.50 4.45 9.87
C LEU A 257 -3.37 3.26 10.22
N GLY A 258 -2.71 2.13 10.47
CA GLY A 258 -3.32 0.94 11.04
C GLY A 258 -3.30 0.99 12.57
N ILE A 259 -4.41 0.65 13.20
CA ILE A 259 -4.61 0.63 14.64
C ILE A 259 -5.04 -0.78 15.02
N SER A 260 -4.27 -1.44 15.89
CA SER A 260 -4.60 -2.77 16.43
C SER A 260 -5.25 -2.66 17.82
N ALA A 261 -5.74 -3.78 18.33
CA ALA A 261 -6.35 -3.80 19.66
C ALA A 261 -5.33 -3.43 20.76
N PRO A 262 -5.67 -2.53 21.69
CA PRO A 262 -4.80 -2.22 22.81
C PRO A 262 -4.64 -3.42 23.73
N ARG A 263 -3.48 -3.52 24.39
CA ARG A 263 -3.18 -4.61 25.29
C ARG A 263 -2.50 -4.13 26.57
N TRP A 264 -2.78 -4.82 27.69
CA TRP A 264 -2.05 -4.60 28.91
C TRP A 264 -0.67 -5.26 28.84
N GLN A 265 0.36 -4.52 29.18
CA GLN A 265 1.75 -4.96 29.22
C GLN A 265 2.38 -4.53 30.55
N LEU A 266 3.25 -5.36 31.11
CA LEU A 266 4.04 -4.97 32.28
C LEU A 266 5.07 -3.91 31.87
N SER A 267 5.20 -2.87 32.69
CA SER A 267 6.22 -1.84 32.46
C SER A 267 7.61 -2.42 32.58
N SER A 268 8.52 -2.05 31.70
CA SER A 268 9.93 -2.41 31.80
C SER A 268 10.62 -1.80 33.03
N ALA A 269 10.06 -0.74 33.60
CA ALA A 269 10.59 -0.04 34.76
C ALA A 269 10.11 -0.62 36.11
N SER A 270 8.99 -1.38 36.12
CA SER A 270 8.42 -1.98 37.31
C SER A 270 7.54 -3.17 36.96
N THR A 271 7.79 -4.31 37.57
CA THR A 271 6.98 -5.52 37.37
C THR A 271 5.56 -5.45 37.93
N GLU A 272 5.25 -4.42 38.70
CA GLU A 272 3.92 -4.21 39.29
C GLU A 272 3.05 -3.25 38.50
N GLN A 273 3.64 -2.41 37.65
CA GLN A 273 2.91 -1.43 36.88
C GLN A 273 2.51 -1.96 35.52
N LYS A 274 1.21 -2.06 35.27
CA LYS A 274 0.64 -2.40 33.96
C LYS A 274 0.43 -1.11 33.16
N ARG A 275 0.80 -1.15 31.90
CA ARG A 275 0.57 -0.10 30.90
C ARG A 275 -0.32 -0.59 29.80
N MET A 276 -1.22 0.27 29.30
CA MET A 276 -2.03 -0.03 28.15
C MET A 276 -1.31 0.43 26.89
N ILE A 277 -0.89 -0.53 26.08
CA ILE A 277 -0.09 -0.29 24.89
C ILE A 277 -0.96 -0.47 23.66
N LEU A 278 -0.95 0.54 22.78
CA LEU A 278 -1.64 0.55 21.51
C LEU A 278 -0.64 0.32 20.38
N PRO A 279 -0.71 -0.83 19.66
CA PRO A 279 0.12 -1.06 18.50
C PRO A 279 -0.37 -0.24 17.30
N LEU A 280 0.56 0.42 16.63
CA LEU A 280 0.35 1.29 15.47
C LEU A 280 1.14 0.78 14.27
N SER A 281 0.57 0.91 13.08
CA SER A 281 1.18 0.49 11.82
C SER A 281 0.99 1.59 10.78
N LEU A 282 2.03 2.37 10.48
CA LEU A 282 1.97 3.38 9.42
C LEU A 282 2.49 2.81 8.11
N SER A 283 1.62 2.69 7.12
CA SER A 283 2.04 2.47 5.74
C SER A 283 2.10 3.79 4.98
N TYR A 284 3.16 3.98 4.21
CA TYR A 284 3.35 5.19 3.40
C TYR A 284 3.97 4.90 2.03
N ASP A 285 3.75 5.83 1.10
CA ASP A 285 4.36 5.80 -0.23
C ASP A 285 5.84 6.20 -0.15
N ASN A 286 6.74 5.25 -0.39
CA ASN A 286 8.18 5.47 -0.29
C ASN A 286 8.74 6.41 -1.36
N ARG A 287 7.98 6.74 -2.40
CA ARG A 287 8.35 7.76 -3.40
C ARG A 287 8.23 9.17 -2.82
N VAL A 288 7.31 9.36 -1.87
CA VAL A 288 6.99 10.66 -1.25
C VAL A 288 7.70 10.83 0.08
N ILE A 289 7.66 9.78 0.91
CA ILE A 289 8.18 9.79 2.27
C ILE A 289 9.38 8.85 2.28
N GLY A 290 10.58 9.40 2.02
CA GLY A 290 11.82 8.63 2.15
C GLY A 290 12.04 8.18 3.60
N VAL A 291 12.97 7.24 3.80
CA VAL A 291 13.32 6.66 5.11
C VAL A 291 13.70 7.72 6.18
N ARG A 292 13.99 8.95 5.75
CA ARG A 292 14.25 10.08 6.66
C ARG A 292 13.33 11.24 6.28
N LEU A 293 12.41 11.58 7.20
CA LEU A 293 11.72 12.86 7.12
C LEU A 293 12.72 14.02 7.26
N GLU A 294 12.34 15.20 6.77
CA GLU A 294 13.08 16.43 6.96
C GLU A 294 13.48 16.58 8.45
N ASN A 295 14.77 16.76 8.74
CA ASN A 295 15.42 16.80 10.06
C ASN A 295 15.98 15.47 10.60
N GLY A 296 16.06 14.38 9.82
CA GLY A 296 16.71 13.15 10.24
C GLY A 296 15.97 12.35 11.31
N LYS A 297 14.75 12.74 11.65
CA LYS A 297 13.89 12.02 12.59
C LYS A 297 12.96 11.10 11.84
N TYR A 298 12.90 9.84 12.26
CA TYR A 298 11.79 8.96 11.88
C TYR A 298 10.49 9.54 12.45
N PRO A 299 9.36 9.39 11.77
CA PRO A 299 8.08 9.68 12.41
C PRO A 299 7.89 8.66 13.54
N THR A 300 8.35 9.03 14.74
CA THR A 300 7.97 8.32 15.97
C THR A 300 6.52 8.67 16.22
N LEU A 301 5.64 7.86 15.60
CA LEU A 301 4.19 8.02 15.72
C LEU A 301 3.74 7.97 17.15
N SER A 302 4.37 7.11 17.96
CA SER A 302 4.11 6.99 19.39
C SER A 302 4.21 8.32 20.13
N LEU A 303 5.25 9.13 19.86
CA LEU A 303 5.45 10.40 20.54
C LEU A 303 4.38 11.44 20.18
N PHE A 304 3.90 11.43 18.92
CA PHE A 304 2.86 12.35 18.46
C PHE A 304 1.49 11.99 18.98
N PHE A 305 1.16 10.68 19.03
CA PHE A 305 -0.15 10.24 19.51
C PHE A 305 -0.30 10.44 21.01
N VAL A 306 0.76 10.25 21.80
CA VAL A 306 0.74 10.49 23.24
C VAL A 306 0.71 12.00 23.56
N GLN A 307 1.50 12.82 22.88
CA GLN A 307 1.51 14.26 23.12
C GLN A 307 0.23 14.97 22.63
N ALA A 308 -0.31 14.59 21.49
CA ALA A 308 -1.50 15.23 20.93
C ALA A 308 -2.81 14.78 21.59
N ALA A 309 -2.81 13.70 22.35
CA ALA A 309 -3.98 13.24 23.10
C ALA A 309 -4.12 13.90 24.46
N ILE A 310 -3.08 14.59 24.96
CA ILE A 310 -3.05 15.24 26.28
C ILE A 310 -3.37 16.74 26.19
N TYR A 311 -3.29 17.36 25.00
CA TYR A 311 -3.63 18.74 24.71
C TYR A 311 -4.89 18.83 23.79
#